data_2be5c1fc506d824f4539ba47b3c091d2
#
_entry.id   2be5c1fc506d824f4539ba47b3c091d2
#
_cell.length_a   1.000
_cell.length_b   1.000
_cell.length_c   1.000
_cell.angle_alpha   90.00
_cell.angle_beta   90.00
_cell.angle_gamma   90.00
#
_symmetry.space_group_name_H-M   'P 1'
#
loop_
_entity.id
_entity.type
_entity.pdbx_description
1 polymer ?
#
loop_
_entity_poly.entity_id
_entity_poly.type
_entity_poly.pdbx_seq_one_letter_code
_entity_poly.pdbx_strand_id
1 'polypeptide(L)'
;MKLQLISDFNLELLKRNLESKNVAEIDEVEVCKYGQLYQSIFSLKEDLSSVRFIWSLPENHIHEFKKALIAEDIRRDILIEEIDTYATSIIDLAKRSKNVLVPTWCKLYHYQTYGISDWKIEMGIARIISDMNIRLSENFSNIANIYLIDSSDWNLNSKEYRNQKLWYLTKVPFQPKVFSK
;
A
#
# COMPACT_ATOMS: atom_id res chain seq x y z
N MET A 1 16.26 12.60 -9.32
CA MET A 1 14.79 12.62 -9.58
C MET A 1 14.01 12.95 -8.31
N LYS A 2 12.80 13.52 -8.44
CA LYS A 2 11.90 13.75 -7.30
C LYS A 2 11.12 12.47 -6.96
N LEU A 3 11.06 12.10 -5.68
CA LEU A 3 10.27 11.00 -5.16
C LEU A 3 9.12 11.53 -4.29
N GLN A 4 7.87 11.23 -4.66
CA GLN A 4 6.69 11.61 -3.88
C GLN A 4 6.12 10.38 -3.17
N LEU A 5 6.06 10.43 -1.84
CA LEU A 5 5.53 9.38 -0.99
C LEU A 5 4.06 9.68 -0.67
N ILE A 6 3.16 8.79 -1.08
CA ILE A 6 1.71 8.91 -0.94
C ILE A 6 1.22 7.73 -0.08
N SER A 7 0.50 8.01 1.01
CA SER A 7 0.07 6.96 1.93
C SER A 7 -1.14 7.39 2.75
N ASP A 8 -1.87 6.42 3.27
CA ASP A 8 -2.90 6.58 4.29
C ASP A 8 -2.34 6.60 5.71
N PHE A 9 -1.05 6.36 5.88
CA PHE A 9 -0.32 6.47 7.14
C PHE A 9 0.94 7.32 6.99
N ASN A 10 1.55 7.68 8.11
CA ASN A 10 2.68 8.61 8.13
C ASN A 10 3.98 7.96 7.62
N LEU A 11 4.58 8.51 6.57
CA LEU A 11 5.84 8.08 5.93
C LEU A 11 7.04 9.01 6.20
N GLU A 12 6.95 9.98 7.12
CA GLU A 12 8.05 10.90 7.45
C GLU A 12 9.33 10.16 7.89
N LEU A 13 9.18 9.00 8.54
CA LEU A 13 10.32 8.20 8.94
C LEU A 13 11.01 7.54 7.74
N LEU A 14 10.24 7.07 6.76
CA LEU A 14 10.78 6.56 5.49
C LEU A 14 11.53 7.68 4.73
N LYS A 15 10.93 8.88 4.64
CA LYS A 15 11.58 10.06 4.05
C LYS A 15 12.96 10.30 4.67
N ARG A 16 13.02 10.42 6.01
CA ARG A 16 14.29 10.67 6.74
C ARG A 16 15.34 9.59 6.45
N ASN A 17 14.93 8.33 6.37
CA ASN A 17 15.85 7.24 6.07
C ASN A 17 16.38 7.31 4.64
N LEU A 18 15.53 7.64 3.66
CA LEU A 18 15.95 7.83 2.26
C LEU A 18 16.93 9.00 2.12
N GLU A 19 16.63 10.13 2.75
CA GLU A 19 17.50 11.31 2.76
C GLU A 19 18.84 11.01 3.44
N SER A 20 18.83 10.27 4.57
CA SER A 20 20.05 9.93 5.30
C SER A 20 20.98 8.96 4.56
N LYS A 21 20.41 8.06 3.74
CA LYS A 21 21.16 7.11 2.92
C LYS A 21 21.73 7.74 1.64
N ASN A 22 21.35 8.98 1.35
CA ASN A 22 21.81 9.74 0.18
C ASN A 22 21.76 8.89 -1.11
N VAL A 23 20.59 8.35 -1.41
CA VAL A 23 20.39 7.50 -2.59
C VAL A 23 20.67 8.34 -3.84
N ALA A 24 21.75 8.01 -4.56
CA ALA A 24 22.35 8.83 -5.61
C ALA A 24 21.40 9.30 -6.73
N GLU A 25 20.26 8.63 -6.90
CA GLU A 25 19.29 8.96 -7.95
C GLU A 25 18.11 9.82 -7.46
N ILE A 26 18.00 10.06 -6.14
CA ILE A 26 16.91 10.83 -5.52
C ILE A 26 17.44 12.18 -5.07
N ASP A 27 16.99 13.24 -5.74
CA ASP A 27 17.39 14.62 -5.41
C ASP A 27 16.49 15.23 -4.32
N GLU A 28 15.20 14.81 -4.30
CA GLU A 28 14.19 15.34 -3.39
C GLU A 28 13.20 14.25 -2.99
N VAL A 29 12.85 14.20 -1.71
CA VAL A 29 11.77 13.33 -1.18
C VAL A 29 10.66 14.20 -0.57
N GLU A 30 9.46 14.09 -1.11
CA GLU A 30 8.27 14.78 -0.61
C GLU A 30 7.27 13.77 -0.05
N VAL A 31 6.68 14.06 1.13
CA VAL A 31 5.62 13.25 1.72
C VAL A 31 4.29 13.98 1.58
N CYS A 32 3.31 13.34 0.94
CA CYS A 32 1.95 13.85 0.92
C CYS A 32 1.28 13.67 2.29
N LYS A 33 0.25 14.47 2.57
CA LYS A 33 -0.50 14.38 3.84
C LYS A 33 -1.09 13.00 3.98
N TYR A 34 -0.73 12.30 5.05
CA TYR A 34 -1.29 10.98 5.35
C TYR A 34 -2.79 11.05 5.68
N GLY A 35 -3.50 9.94 5.48
CA GLY A 35 -4.94 9.85 5.66
C GLY A 35 -5.77 10.48 4.54
N GLN A 36 -5.13 11.03 3.51
CA GLN A 36 -5.75 11.70 2.37
C GLN A 36 -5.27 11.08 1.04
N LEU A 37 -5.20 9.75 0.96
CA LEU A 37 -4.62 9.04 -0.19
C LEU A 37 -5.27 9.48 -1.51
N TYR A 38 -6.58 9.34 -1.65
CA TYR A 38 -7.28 9.72 -2.88
C TYR A 38 -7.20 11.22 -3.16
N GLN A 39 -7.33 12.07 -2.13
CA GLN A 39 -7.18 13.51 -2.30
C GLN A 39 -5.77 13.85 -2.81
N SER A 40 -4.75 13.20 -2.29
CA SER A 40 -3.37 13.36 -2.76
C SER A 40 -3.24 12.89 -4.21
N ILE A 41 -3.75 11.69 -4.53
CA ILE A 41 -3.73 11.15 -5.90
C ILE A 41 -4.38 12.13 -6.89
N PHE A 42 -5.56 12.67 -6.58
CA PHE A 42 -6.29 13.55 -7.50
C PHE A 42 -5.74 14.98 -7.58
N SER A 43 -5.16 15.49 -6.49
CA SER A 43 -4.64 16.88 -6.44
C SER A 43 -3.24 17.04 -7.03
N LEU A 44 -2.46 15.97 -7.12
CA LEU A 44 -1.12 16.01 -7.68
C LEU A 44 -1.17 16.41 -9.16
N LYS A 45 -0.40 17.44 -9.48
CA LYS A 45 -0.25 17.92 -10.88
C LYS A 45 0.57 16.94 -11.70
N GLU A 46 0.49 17.10 -13.00
CA GLU A 46 1.35 16.41 -13.94
C GLU A 46 2.83 16.75 -13.67
N ASP A 47 3.64 15.72 -13.49
CA ASP A 47 5.08 15.83 -13.35
C ASP A 47 5.74 14.53 -13.84
N LEU A 48 6.08 14.53 -15.13
CA LEU A 48 6.70 13.38 -15.81
C LEU A 48 8.17 13.16 -15.42
N SER A 49 8.71 13.98 -14.51
CA SER A 49 10.04 13.78 -13.91
C SER A 49 9.97 13.08 -12.55
N SER A 50 8.81 13.10 -11.89
CA SER A 50 8.61 12.52 -10.54
C SER A 50 8.28 11.03 -10.59
N VAL A 51 8.87 10.30 -9.66
CA VAL A 51 8.47 8.95 -9.28
C VAL A 51 7.53 9.04 -8.08
N ARG A 52 6.43 8.28 -8.11
CA ARG A 52 5.42 8.25 -7.04
C ARG A 52 5.36 6.88 -6.40
N PHE A 53 5.55 6.85 -5.10
CA PHE A 53 5.46 5.63 -4.30
C PHE A 53 4.17 5.65 -3.49
N ILE A 54 3.25 4.72 -3.78
CA ILE A 54 1.94 4.63 -3.13
C ILE A 54 1.93 3.44 -2.20
N TRP A 55 1.97 3.67 -0.89
CA TRP A 55 1.90 2.61 0.10
C TRP A 55 0.64 2.77 0.96
N SER A 56 -0.31 1.87 0.79
CA SER A 56 -1.60 1.89 1.48
C SER A 56 -1.86 0.60 2.26
N LEU A 57 -2.68 0.72 3.30
CA LEU A 57 -3.25 -0.41 4.01
C LEU A 57 -4.59 -0.78 3.37
N PRO A 58 -4.80 -2.04 2.94
CA PRO A 58 -5.99 -2.41 2.18
C PRO A 58 -7.29 -2.17 2.93
N GLU A 59 -7.32 -2.35 4.26
CA GLU A 59 -8.49 -2.13 5.09
C GLU A 59 -9.02 -0.69 5.10
N ASN A 60 -8.20 0.27 4.66
CA ASN A 60 -8.61 1.67 4.57
C ASN A 60 -9.28 2.03 3.24
N HIS A 61 -9.16 1.17 2.23
CA HIS A 61 -9.59 1.45 0.86
C HIS A 61 -10.50 0.38 0.27
N ILE A 62 -10.41 -0.85 0.76
CA ILE A 62 -11.21 -1.99 0.33
C ILE A 62 -12.14 -2.39 1.46
N HIS A 63 -13.40 -1.96 1.36
CA HIS A 63 -14.38 -2.13 2.43
C HIS A 63 -14.72 -3.61 2.66
N GLU A 64 -14.86 -4.39 1.60
CA GLU A 64 -15.12 -5.82 1.71
C GLU A 64 -13.95 -6.57 2.38
N PHE A 65 -12.71 -6.14 2.15
CA PHE A 65 -11.57 -6.68 2.89
C PHE A 65 -11.63 -6.33 4.39
N LYS A 66 -12.05 -5.12 4.74
CA LYS A 66 -12.23 -4.72 6.13
C LYS A 66 -13.30 -5.57 6.83
N LYS A 67 -14.40 -5.92 6.15
CA LYS A 67 -15.41 -6.87 6.68
C LYS A 67 -14.79 -8.24 6.96
N ALA A 68 -14.00 -8.77 6.03
CA ALA A 68 -13.31 -10.04 6.22
C ALA A 68 -12.42 -10.06 7.48
N LEU A 69 -11.77 -8.93 7.81
CA LEU A 69 -10.92 -8.83 9.01
C LEU A 69 -11.70 -8.93 10.33
N ILE A 70 -12.99 -8.65 10.32
CA ILE A 70 -13.88 -8.73 11.50
C ILE A 70 -14.86 -9.90 11.41
N ALA A 71 -14.57 -10.87 10.54
CA ALA A 71 -15.34 -12.09 10.33
C ALA A 71 -16.79 -11.85 9.85
N GLU A 72 -17.03 -10.77 9.12
CA GLU A 72 -18.29 -10.53 8.41
C GLU A 72 -18.26 -11.18 7.02
N ASP A 73 -19.43 -11.51 6.50
CA ASP A 73 -19.57 -12.02 5.13
C ASP A 73 -19.16 -10.99 4.10
N ILE A 74 -18.38 -11.43 3.12
CA ILE A 74 -17.89 -10.59 2.04
C ILE A 74 -18.61 -10.89 0.73
N ARG A 75 -18.78 -9.86 -0.07
CA ARG A 75 -19.27 -9.95 -1.44
C ARG A 75 -18.10 -9.84 -2.40
N ARG A 76 -17.76 -10.95 -3.05
CA ARG A 76 -16.59 -11.00 -3.95
C ARG A 76 -16.73 -10.12 -5.18
N ASP A 77 -17.93 -9.96 -5.70
CA ASP A 77 -18.23 -9.04 -6.79
C ASP A 77 -17.87 -7.59 -6.41
N ILE A 78 -18.27 -7.15 -5.21
CA ILE A 78 -17.95 -5.82 -4.68
C ILE A 78 -16.46 -5.71 -4.35
N LEU A 79 -15.86 -6.75 -3.78
CA LEU A 79 -14.41 -6.75 -3.52
C LEU A 79 -13.61 -6.46 -4.79
N ILE A 80 -13.97 -7.11 -5.90
CA ILE A 80 -13.32 -6.89 -7.20
C ILE A 80 -13.55 -5.47 -7.69
N GLU A 81 -14.78 -4.94 -7.60
CA GLU A 81 -15.11 -3.57 -8.01
C GLU A 81 -14.32 -2.52 -7.21
N GLU A 82 -14.18 -2.73 -5.89
CA GLU A 82 -13.39 -1.83 -5.04
C GLU A 82 -11.89 -1.85 -5.41
N ILE A 83 -11.33 -3.02 -5.73
CA ILE A 83 -9.94 -3.15 -6.19
C ILE A 83 -9.77 -2.45 -7.53
N ASP A 84 -10.69 -2.63 -8.46
CA ASP A 84 -10.65 -1.99 -9.79
C ASP A 84 -10.75 -0.48 -9.68
N THR A 85 -11.58 0.02 -8.76
CA THR A 85 -11.69 1.46 -8.46
C THR A 85 -10.38 2.02 -7.91
N TYR A 86 -9.75 1.32 -6.97
CA TYR A 86 -8.45 1.68 -6.44
C TYR A 86 -7.38 1.68 -7.54
N ALA A 87 -7.33 0.62 -8.35
CA ALA A 87 -6.38 0.49 -9.45
C ALA A 87 -6.57 1.61 -10.50
N THR A 88 -7.81 1.95 -10.84
CA THR A 88 -8.12 3.04 -11.78
C THR A 88 -7.57 4.37 -11.30
N SER A 89 -7.68 4.69 -10.02
CA SER A 89 -7.13 5.92 -9.45
C SER A 89 -5.60 5.99 -9.60
N ILE A 90 -4.91 4.87 -9.48
CA ILE A 90 -3.45 4.75 -9.66
C ILE A 90 -3.08 4.86 -11.15
N ILE A 91 -3.85 4.24 -12.03
CA ILE A 91 -3.66 4.35 -13.50
C ILE A 91 -3.78 5.80 -13.96
N ASP A 92 -4.77 6.53 -13.43
CA ASP A 92 -4.92 7.96 -13.75
C ASP A 92 -3.77 8.81 -13.19
N LEU A 93 -3.20 8.45 -12.06
CA LEU A 93 -1.99 9.09 -11.55
C LEU A 93 -0.78 8.77 -12.42
N ALA A 94 -0.66 7.54 -12.91
CA ALA A 94 0.45 7.11 -13.76
C ALA A 94 0.54 7.90 -15.06
N LYS A 95 -0.58 8.30 -15.66
CA LYS A 95 -0.63 9.16 -16.85
C LYS A 95 0.08 10.51 -16.66
N ARG A 96 0.25 10.93 -15.39
CA ARG A 96 0.81 12.21 -14.95
C ARG A 96 2.13 12.05 -14.20
N SER A 97 2.79 10.89 -14.30
CA SER A 97 3.96 10.52 -13.52
C SER A 97 5.02 9.91 -14.43
N LYS A 98 6.29 10.00 -14.04
CA LYS A 98 7.37 9.23 -14.67
C LYS A 98 7.15 7.74 -14.43
N ASN A 99 7.06 7.35 -13.16
CA ASN A 99 6.77 5.99 -12.73
C ASN A 99 5.92 6.02 -11.46
N VAL A 100 5.12 4.97 -11.26
CA VAL A 100 4.36 4.72 -10.04
C VAL A 100 4.79 3.38 -9.47
N LEU A 101 5.18 3.37 -8.20
CA LEU A 101 5.61 2.20 -7.45
C LEU A 101 4.54 1.88 -6.41
N VAL A 102 4.04 0.65 -6.43
CA VAL A 102 2.96 0.21 -5.53
C VAL A 102 3.39 -1.08 -4.85
N PRO A 103 3.63 -1.10 -3.53
CA PRO A 103 3.86 -2.34 -2.80
C PRO A 103 2.62 -3.25 -2.84
N THR A 104 2.84 -4.54 -3.03
CA THR A 104 1.79 -5.55 -2.86
C THR A 104 1.26 -5.50 -1.43
N TRP A 105 -0.02 -5.78 -1.25
CA TRP A 105 -0.56 -5.93 0.10
C TRP A 105 -0.09 -7.25 0.70
N CYS A 106 0.28 -7.23 1.97
CA CYS A 106 0.70 -8.41 2.71
C CYS A 106 -0.14 -8.59 3.98
N LYS A 107 -0.13 -9.82 4.49
CA LYS A 107 -0.79 -10.11 5.76
C LYS A 107 -0.03 -9.44 6.90
N LEU A 108 -0.67 -8.49 7.57
CA LEU A 108 -0.10 -7.83 8.73
C LEU A 108 -0.30 -8.66 10.00
N TYR A 109 0.61 -8.52 10.96
CA TYR A 109 0.57 -9.28 12.22
C TYR A 109 -0.75 -9.19 12.97
N HIS A 110 -1.44 -8.06 12.89
CA HIS A 110 -2.70 -7.84 13.62
C HIS A 110 -3.95 -8.33 12.89
N TYR A 111 -3.83 -8.79 11.66
CA TYR A 111 -4.99 -9.36 10.98
C TYR A 111 -5.37 -10.68 11.65
N GLN A 112 -6.65 -10.79 11.99
CA GLN A 112 -7.18 -12.05 12.48
C GLN A 112 -7.01 -13.12 11.41
N THR A 113 -6.58 -14.30 11.81
CA THR A 113 -6.37 -15.41 10.89
C THR A 113 -7.24 -16.59 11.29
N TYR A 114 -7.61 -17.38 10.32
CA TYR A 114 -8.47 -18.56 10.49
C TYR A 114 -7.65 -19.87 10.51
N GLY A 115 -6.35 -19.79 10.80
CA GLY A 115 -5.45 -20.94 10.89
C GLY A 115 -5.44 -21.77 9.61
N ILE A 116 -5.82 -23.05 9.68
CA ILE A 116 -5.86 -23.95 8.51
C ILE A 116 -6.86 -23.52 7.42
N SER A 117 -7.80 -22.64 7.75
CA SER A 117 -8.79 -22.11 6.81
C SER A 117 -8.35 -20.82 6.12
N ASP A 118 -7.17 -20.32 6.40
CA ASP A 118 -6.69 -19.01 5.92
C ASP A 118 -6.49 -18.97 4.38
N TRP A 119 -6.49 -20.14 3.75
CA TRP A 119 -6.43 -20.31 2.29
C TRP A 119 -7.77 -20.71 1.66
N LYS A 120 -8.85 -20.82 2.43
CA LYS A 120 -10.18 -21.07 1.86
C LYS A 120 -10.70 -19.86 1.10
N ILE A 121 -11.32 -20.12 -0.05
CA ILE A 121 -11.78 -19.07 -0.98
C ILE A 121 -12.76 -18.08 -0.33
N GLU A 122 -13.63 -18.57 0.55
CA GLU A 122 -14.77 -17.78 1.04
C GLU A 122 -14.43 -16.91 2.25
N MET A 123 -13.34 -17.23 2.99
CA MET A 123 -13.09 -16.57 4.28
C MET A 123 -11.61 -16.36 4.62
N GLY A 124 -10.69 -16.99 3.91
CA GLY A 124 -9.28 -16.98 4.28
C GLY A 124 -8.58 -15.65 4.00
N ILE A 125 -8.06 -14.97 5.00
CA ILE A 125 -7.41 -13.68 4.85
C ILE A 125 -6.18 -13.76 3.93
N ALA A 126 -5.36 -14.83 4.05
CA ALA A 126 -4.23 -15.02 3.15
C ALA A 126 -4.68 -15.19 1.69
N ARG A 127 -5.78 -15.92 1.48
CA ARG A 127 -6.35 -16.11 0.15
C ARG A 127 -6.91 -14.81 -0.42
N ILE A 128 -7.65 -14.04 0.36
CA ILE A 128 -8.23 -12.76 -0.09
C ILE A 128 -7.11 -11.79 -0.49
N ILE A 129 -6.06 -11.64 0.33
CA ILE A 129 -4.91 -10.77 0.01
C ILE A 129 -4.22 -11.22 -1.29
N SER A 130 -4.04 -12.53 -1.48
CA SER A 130 -3.47 -13.08 -2.71
C SER A 130 -4.32 -12.73 -3.94
N ASP A 131 -5.64 -12.96 -3.86
CA ASP A 131 -6.58 -12.64 -4.94
C ASP A 131 -6.57 -11.12 -5.26
N MET A 132 -6.51 -10.26 -4.23
CA MET A 132 -6.41 -8.81 -4.38
C MET A 132 -5.13 -8.39 -5.11
N ASN A 133 -3.98 -8.96 -4.77
CA ASN A 133 -2.71 -8.64 -5.43
C ASN A 133 -2.68 -9.15 -6.87
N ILE A 134 -3.24 -10.33 -7.13
CA ILE A 134 -3.40 -10.85 -8.50
C ILE A 134 -4.25 -9.87 -9.32
N ARG A 135 -5.38 -9.42 -8.78
CA ARG A 135 -6.25 -8.45 -9.46
C ARG A 135 -5.56 -7.12 -9.74
N LEU A 136 -4.76 -6.60 -8.81
CA LEU A 136 -3.94 -5.40 -9.06
C LEU A 136 -2.94 -5.65 -10.19
N SER A 137 -2.26 -6.80 -10.19
CA SER A 137 -1.33 -7.17 -11.25
C SER A 137 -2.00 -7.23 -12.62
N GLU A 138 -3.20 -7.81 -12.70
CA GLU A 138 -4.01 -7.83 -13.92
C GLU A 138 -4.34 -6.42 -14.41
N ASN A 139 -4.84 -5.55 -13.53
CA ASN A 139 -5.18 -4.17 -13.86
C ASN A 139 -3.98 -3.36 -14.36
N PHE A 140 -2.79 -3.61 -13.83
CA PHE A 140 -1.58 -2.86 -14.19
C PHE A 140 -0.79 -3.48 -15.35
N SER A 141 -1.13 -4.68 -15.80
CA SER A 141 -0.36 -5.48 -16.78
C SER A 141 -0.04 -4.75 -18.09
N ASN A 142 -0.91 -3.85 -18.52
CA ASN A 142 -0.74 -3.10 -19.77
C ASN A 142 -0.25 -1.65 -19.55
N ILE A 143 0.15 -1.28 -18.33
CA ILE A 143 0.58 0.09 -17.99
C ILE A 143 2.08 0.09 -17.72
N ALA A 144 2.85 0.52 -18.69
CA ALA A 144 4.31 0.38 -18.72
C ALA A 144 5.06 1.10 -17.57
N ASN A 145 4.46 2.11 -16.95
CA ASN A 145 5.09 2.90 -15.91
C ASN A 145 4.48 2.68 -14.50
N ILE A 146 3.74 1.58 -14.30
CA ILE A 146 3.33 1.12 -12.97
C ILE A 146 4.10 -0.16 -12.63
N TYR A 147 4.69 -0.19 -11.44
CA TYR A 147 5.44 -1.33 -10.93
C TYR A 147 4.87 -1.79 -9.60
N LEU A 148 4.42 -3.04 -9.53
CA LEU A 148 4.15 -3.71 -8.26
C LEU A 148 5.46 -4.16 -7.63
N ILE A 149 5.68 -3.78 -6.36
CA ILE A 149 6.85 -4.17 -5.58
C ILE A 149 6.41 -5.27 -4.62
N ASP A 150 7.08 -6.41 -4.66
CA ASP A 150 6.82 -7.47 -3.69
C ASP A 150 7.25 -7.02 -2.28
N SER A 151 6.27 -6.92 -1.39
CA SER A 151 6.47 -6.53 0.00
C SER A 151 6.62 -7.73 0.95
N SER A 152 6.61 -8.96 0.45
CA SER A 152 6.66 -10.18 1.27
C SER A 152 7.92 -10.26 2.14
N ASP A 153 9.05 -9.80 1.62
CA ASP A 153 10.34 -9.79 2.32
C ASP A 153 10.47 -8.68 3.37
N TRP A 154 9.50 -7.77 3.45
CA TRP A 154 9.53 -6.69 4.45
C TRP A 154 9.15 -7.18 5.86
N ASN A 155 8.71 -8.44 6.00
CA ASN A 155 8.34 -9.09 7.27
C ASN A 155 7.28 -8.34 8.08
N LEU A 156 6.35 -7.66 7.41
CA LEU A 156 5.30 -6.84 8.04
C LEU A 156 4.32 -7.67 8.89
N ASN A 157 4.32 -8.98 8.73
CA ASN A 157 3.53 -9.95 9.50
C ASN A 157 4.15 -10.31 10.86
N SER A 158 5.37 -9.84 11.17
CA SER A 158 6.03 -10.13 12.45
C SER A 158 5.56 -9.18 13.55
N LYS A 159 5.30 -9.73 14.75
CA LYS A 159 5.00 -8.96 15.97
C LYS A 159 6.06 -7.90 16.26
N GLU A 160 7.32 -8.21 15.97
CA GLU A 160 8.45 -7.31 16.21
C GLU A 160 8.42 -6.04 15.37
N TYR A 161 7.69 -6.04 14.24
CA TYR A 161 7.61 -4.90 13.32
C TYR A 161 6.39 -4.01 13.54
N ARG A 162 5.48 -4.40 14.45
CA ARG A 162 4.32 -3.58 14.81
C ARG A 162 4.61 -2.73 16.04
N ASN A 163 4.09 -1.50 16.03
CA ASN A 163 4.11 -0.64 17.21
C ASN A 163 2.78 0.08 17.39
N GLN A 164 1.92 -0.46 18.26
CA GLN A 164 0.62 0.16 18.57
C GLN A 164 0.75 1.58 19.15
N LYS A 165 1.76 1.83 19.98
CA LYS A 165 1.99 3.14 20.58
C LYS A 165 2.34 4.17 19.50
N LEU A 166 3.19 3.81 18.54
CA LEU A 166 3.50 4.68 17.40
C LEU A 166 2.25 4.94 16.54
N TRP A 167 1.44 3.91 16.29
CA TRP A 167 0.19 4.09 15.55
C TRP A 167 -0.72 5.14 16.18
N TYR A 168 -0.94 5.06 17.51
CA TYR A 168 -1.79 6.04 18.20
C TYR A 168 -1.21 7.44 18.19
N LEU A 169 0.09 7.59 18.41
CA LEU A 169 0.75 8.88 18.56
C LEU A 169 1.08 9.57 17.23
N THR A 170 1.49 8.79 16.23
CA THR A 170 2.11 9.34 15.01
C THR A 170 1.51 8.79 13.71
N LYS A 171 0.54 7.87 13.80
CA LYS A 171 -0.02 7.16 12.63
C LYS A 171 1.04 6.40 11.83
N VAL A 172 2.05 5.89 12.48
CA VAL A 172 3.07 4.99 11.90
C VAL A 172 2.74 3.57 12.33
N PRO A 173 2.34 2.66 11.42
CA PRO A 173 1.90 1.30 11.78
C PRO A 173 3.07 0.37 12.13
N PHE A 174 4.29 0.71 11.70
CA PHE A 174 5.45 -0.15 11.78
C PHE A 174 6.56 0.39 12.68
N GLN A 175 7.41 -0.49 13.16
CA GLN A 175 8.65 -0.12 13.86
C GLN A 175 9.62 0.60 12.90
N PRO A 176 10.49 1.51 13.41
CA PRO A 176 11.46 2.23 12.59
C PRO A 176 12.32 1.33 11.71
N LYS A 177 12.69 0.14 12.18
CA LYS A 177 13.51 -0.83 11.46
C LYS A 177 12.87 -1.36 10.16
N VAL A 178 11.54 -1.22 9.98
CA VAL A 178 10.88 -1.57 8.71
C VAL A 178 11.29 -0.59 7.60
N PHE A 179 11.43 0.68 7.94
CA PHE A 179 11.75 1.74 6.98
C PHE A 179 13.25 1.85 6.67
N SER A 180 14.10 1.08 7.35
CA SER A 180 15.57 1.12 7.18
C SER A 180 16.13 -0.03 6.34
N LYS A 181 15.29 -0.97 5.94
CA LYS A 181 15.65 -2.05 5.03
C LYS A 181 15.66 -1.57 3.60
#